data_d3af99bd11aea911585ad8cc5e6c8f4e
#
_entry.id   d3af99bd11aea911585ad8cc5e6c8f4e
#
_cell.length_a   1.000
_cell.length_b   1.000
_cell.length_c   1.000
_cell.angle_alpha   90.00
_cell.angle_beta   90.00
_cell.angle_gamma   90.00
#
_symmetry.space_group_name_H-M   'P 1'
#
loop_
_entity.id
_entity.type
_entity.pdbx_description
1 polymer ?
#
loop_
_entity_poly.entity_id
_entity_poly.type
_entity_poly.pdbx_seq_one_letter_code
_entity_poly.pdbx_strand_id
1 'polypeptide(L)'
;MKRVLVALLAISMAAGVLTGCGSKGSDKTFTVGFDAEFPPYGYRDDNGEYVGFDLDLAAEVCKRQGWELVKQPIDWDAKDMELSSGAIDCIWNGFTMNGREDAYTWTEPYVDNSQVFVVAAAS
;
A
#
# COMPACT_ATOMS: atom_id res chain seq x y z
N MET A 1 -29.25 -25.62 49.42
CA MET A 1 -29.49 -24.45 48.57
C MET A 1 -28.19 -23.65 48.29
N LYS A 2 -27.29 -23.41 49.23
CA LYS A 2 -26.04 -22.65 48.99
C LYS A 2 -25.04 -23.35 48.04
N ARG A 3 -24.98 -24.67 47.99
CA ARG A 3 -24.06 -25.45 47.12
C ARG A 3 -24.49 -25.49 45.65
N VAL A 4 -25.77 -25.35 45.38
CA VAL A 4 -26.33 -25.34 44.01
C VAL A 4 -26.12 -23.97 43.37
N LEU A 5 -26.18 -22.89 44.17
CA LEU A 5 -25.95 -21.55 43.66
C LEU A 5 -24.48 -21.33 43.23
N VAL A 6 -23.53 -21.93 43.94
CA VAL A 6 -22.08 -21.84 43.60
C VAL A 6 -21.76 -22.60 42.34
N ALA A 7 -22.42 -23.72 42.07
CA ALA A 7 -22.23 -24.50 40.84
C ALA A 7 -22.78 -23.78 39.60
N LEU A 8 -23.90 -23.07 39.72
CA LEU A 8 -24.46 -22.27 38.62
C LEU A 8 -23.63 -21.02 38.28
N LEU A 9 -22.97 -20.41 39.29
CA LEU A 9 -22.06 -19.29 39.03
C LEU A 9 -20.76 -19.73 38.33
N ALA A 10 -20.26 -20.94 38.59
CA ALA A 10 -19.05 -21.45 37.98
C ALA A 10 -19.25 -21.84 36.49
N ILE A 11 -20.46 -22.24 36.11
CA ILE A 11 -20.82 -22.60 34.72
C ILE A 11 -20.98 -21.33 33.85
N SER A 12 -21.44 -20.22 34.42
CA SER A 12 -21.60 -18.97 33.69
C SER A 12 -20.27 -18.26 33.35
N MET A 13 -19.19 -18.54 34.07
CA MET A 13 -17.85 -18.01 33.78
C MET A 13 -17.10 -18.81 32.69
N ALA A 14 -17.47 -20.05 32.42
CA ALA A 14 -16.82 -20.89 31.42
C ALA A 14 -17.33 -20.64 29.99
N ALA A 15 -18.47 -19.98 29.81
CA ALA A 15 -19.06 -19.70 28.49
C ALA A 15 -18.60 -18.39 27.84
N GLY A 16 -17.78 -17.59 28.51
CA GLY A 16 -17.37 -16.25 28.09
C GLY A 16 -16.04 -16.16 27.32
N VAL A 17 -15.34 -17.27 27.04
CA VAL A 17 -13.94 -17.21 26.54
C VAL A 17 -13.80 -17.64 25.07
N LEU A 18 -14.89 -17.93 24.35
CA LEU A 18 -14.86 -18.51 23.00
C LEU A 18 -15.34 -17.56 21.87
N THR A 19 -15.44 -16.26 22.11
CA THR A 19 -15.75 -15.31 21.03
C THR A 19 -14.65 -14.26 20.88
N GLY A 20 -13.49 -14.65 20.41
CA GLY A 20 -12.34 -13.80 20.24
C GLY A 20 -11.38 -14.20 19.13
N CYS A 21 -11.87 -14.84 18.05
CA CYS A 21 -11.13 -14.91 16.79
C CYS A 21 -11.74 -13.93 15.79
N GLY A 22 -11.78 -12.65 16.16
CA GLY A 22 -11.77 -11.59 15.18
C GLY A 22 -10.37 -11.58 14.58
N SER A 23 -10.22 -11.83 13.28
CA SER A 23 -9.00 -11.53 12.57
C SER A 23 -8.68 -10.07 12.84
N LYS A 24 -7.67 -9.80 13.69
CA LYS A 24 -7.06 -8.47 13.75
C LYS A 24 -6.52 -8.24 12.34
N GLY A 25 -7.19 -7.38 11.58
CA GLY A 25 -6.54 -6.69 10.49
C GLY A 25 -5.23 -6.12 11.03
N SER A 26 -4.16 -6.25 10.30
CA SER A 26 -2.91 -5.62 10.68
C SER A 26 -3.18 -4.13 10.79
N ASP A 27 -2.96 -3.53 11.95
CA ASP A 27 -3.03 -2.07 12.13
C ASP A 27 -1.86 -1.36 11.41
N LYS A 28 -1.18 -2.05 10.50
CA LYS A 28 -0.05 -1.53 9.75
C LYS A 28 -0.53 -0.77 8.54
N THR A 29 -0.26 0.51 8.54
CA THR A 29 -0.42 1.41 7.40
C THR A 29 0.81 1.31 6.51
N PHE A 30 0.62 1.36 5.18
CA PHE A 30 1.69 1.41 4.20
C PHE A 30 1.44 2.60 3.27
N THR A 31 2.30 3.60 3.37
CA THR A 31 2.18 4.87 2.64
C THR A 31 3.03 4.84 1.38
N VAL A 32 2.38 4.90 0.24
CA VAL A 32 3.02 4.90 -1.09
C VAL A 32 3.08 6.32 -1.63
N GLY A 33 4.30 6.81 -1.86
CA GLY A 33 4.56 8.08 -2.54
C GLY A 33 4.58 7.90 -4.05
N PHE A 34 3.85 8.73 -4.77
CA PHE A 34 3.75 8.66 -6.23
C PHE A 34 3.51 10.05 -6.84
N ASP A 35 3.86 10.21 -8.13
CA ASP A 35 3.51 11.36 -8.94
C ASP A 35 2.08 11.20 -9.48
N ALA A 36 1.18 12.11 -9.11
CA ALA A 36 -0.22 12.05 -9.51
C ALA A 36 -0.49 12.58 -10.93
N GLU A 37 0.54 12.99 -11.67
CA GLU A 37 0.46 13.44 -13.05
C GLU A 37 1.17 12.50 -14.03
N PHE A 38 1.32 11.22 -13.67
CA PHE A 38 2.07 10.23 -14.45
C PHE A 38 1.19 9.05 -14.94
N PRO A 39 0.20 9.29 -15.79
CA PRO A 39 -0.60 8.19 -16.38
C PRO A 39 0.27 7.33 -17.32
N PRO A 40 0.04 6.03 -17.39
CA PRO A 40 -1.02 5.25 -16.74
C PRO A 40 -0.63 4.70 -15.35
N TYR A 41 0.52 5.06 -14.79
CA TYR A 41 1.07 4.47 -13.56
C TYR A 41 0.40 5.01 -12.29
N GLY A 42 0.39 6.33 -12.11
CA GLY A 42 -0.31 7.02 -11.04
C GLY A 42 -0.87 8.35 -11.54
N TYR A 43 -2.16 8.58 -11.33
CA TYR A 43 -2.78 9.82 -11.76
C TYR A 43 -4.12 10.05 -11.05
N ARG A 44 -4.67 11.24 -11.25
CA ARG A 44 -5.98 11.59 -10.75
C ARG A 44 -7.01 11.45 -11.86
N ASP A 45 -8.06 10.67 -11.63
CA ASP A 45 -9.14 10.46 -12.59
C ASP A 45 -10.14 11.64 -12.61
N ASP A 46 -11.14 11.57 -13.49
CA ASP A 46 -12.20 12.59 -13.63
C ASP A 46 -13.08 12.73 -12.38
N ASN A 47 -13.11 11.73 -11.49
CA ASN A 47 -13.83 11.76 -10.23
C ASN A 47 -12.97 12.36 -9.09
N GLY A 48 -11.71 12.63 -9.36
CA GLY A 48 -10.76 13.14 -8.39
C GLY A 48 -10.07 12.06 -7.56
N GLU A 49 -10.24 10.78 -7.91
CA GLU A 49 -9.63 9.64 -7.22
C GLU A 49 -8.22 9.35 -7.76
N TYR A 50 -7.32 8.89 -6.90
CA TYR A 50 -6.00 8.44 -7.30
C TYR A 50 -6.05 7.00 -7.78
N VAL A 51 -5.73 6.82 -9.06
CA VAL A 51 -5.82 5.54 -9.79
C VAL A 51 -4.56 5.31 -10.62
N GLY A 52 -4.42 4.12 -11.18
CA GLY A 52 -3.34 3.78 -12.09
C GLY A 52 -2.73 2.42 -11.79
N PHE A 53 -1.93 1.93 -12.72
CA PHE A 53 -1.33 0.60 -12.68
C PHE A 53 -0.52 0.35 -11.40
N ASP A 54 0.33 1.30 -11.01
CA ASP A 54 1.16 1.17 -9.80
C ASP A 54 0.31 1.19 -8.53
N LEU A 55 -0.74 2.00 -8.49
CA LEU A 55 -1.63 2.09 -7.34
C LEU A 55 -2.52 0.84 -7.20
N ASP A 56 -2.89 0.21 -8.30
CA ASP A 56 -3.60 -1.07 -8.28
C ASP A 56 -2.71 -2.20 -7.77
N LEU A 57 -1.43 -2.23 -8.18
CA LEU A 57 -0.44 -3.17 -7.65
C LEU A 57 -0.21 -2.96 -6.15
N ALA A 58 -0.05 -1.71 -5.72
CA ALA A 58 0.12 -1.37 -4.31
C ALA A 58 -1.09 -1.81 -3.47
N ALA A 59 -2.30 -1.61 -4.00
CA ALA A 59 -3.53 -2.05 -3.35
C ALA A 59 -3.59 -3.58 -3.20
N GLU A 60 -3.21 -4.32 -4.24
CA GLU A 60 -3.18 -5.79 -4.17
C GLU A 60 -2.11 -6.31 -3.20
N VAL A 61 -0.93 -5.68 -3.15
CA VAL A 61 0.11 -6.01 -2.16
C VAL A 61 -0.40 -5.77 -0.74
N CYS A 62 -0.95 -4.60 -0.46
CA CYS A 62 -1.49 -4.27 0.86
C CYS A 62 -2.60 -5.23 1.27
N LYS A 63 -3.51 -5.56 0.36
CA LYS A 63 -4.58 -6.55 0.59
C LYS A 63 -4.02 -7.92 0.97
N ARG A 64 -2.99 -8.42 0.26
CA ARG A 64 -2.35 -9.71 0.58
C ARG A 64 -1.63 -9.72 1.91
N GLN A 65 -1.05 -8.60 2.29
CA GLN A 65 -0.32 -8.44 3.56
C GLN A 65 -1.25 -8.10 4.74
N GLY A 66 -2.51 -7.75 4.47
CA GLY A 66 -3.44 -7.27 5.48
C GLY A 66 -3.08 -5.86 5.97
N TRP A 67 -2.44 -5.05 5.15
CA TRP A 67 -2.08 -3.67 5.47
C TRP A 67 -3.13 -2.69 4.95
N GLU A 68 -3.17 -1.51 5.57
CA GLU A 68 -3.94 -0.37 5.07
C GLU A 68 -3.07 0.45 4.09
N LEU A 69 -3.53 0.62 2.85
CA LEU A 69 -2.84 1.44 1.85
C LEU A 69 -3.19 2.91 2.03
N VAL A 70 -2.16 3.75 2.15
CA VAL A 70 -2.27 5.21 2.02
C VAL A 70 -1.61 5.64 0.72
N LYS A 71 -2.38 6.26 -0.17
CA LYS A 71 -1.91 6.83 -1.43
C LYS A 71 -1.52 8.29 -1.19
N GLN A 72 -0.22 8.58 -1.19
CA GLN A 72 0.32 9.91 -0.93
C GLN A 72 0.87 10.52 -2.23
N PRO A 73 0.15 11.47 -2.86
CA PRO A 73 0.73 12.22 -3.96
C PRO A 73 1.87 13.10 -3.44
N ILE A 74 2.99 13.08 -4.13
CA ILE A 74 4.18 13.86 -3.77
C ILE A 74 4.62 14.74 -4.93
N ASP A 75 5.32 15.82 -4.60
CA ASP A 75 6.13 16.51 -5.58
C ASP A 75 7.34 15.62 -5.92
N TRP A 76 7.53 15.36 -7.22
CA TRP A 76 8.57 14.45 -7.67
C TRP A 76 9.98 14.90 -7.28
N ASP A 77 10.22 16.18 -7.23
CA ASP A 77 11.52 16.73 -6.81
C ASP A 77 11.76 16.58 -5.30
N ALA A 78 10.69 16.40 -4.51
CA ALA A 78 10.78 16.19 -3.07
C ALA A 78 10.84 14.70 -2.65
N LYS A 79 10.78 13.75 -3.58
CA LYS A 79 10.68 12.31 -3.32
C LYS A 79 11.73 11.77 -2.34
N ASP A 80 12.98 12.24 -2.45
CA ASP A 80 14.08 11.77 -1.61
C ASP A 80 13.92 12.24 -0.16
N MET A 81 13.42 13.46 0.01
CA MET A 81 13.14 14.04 1.33
C MET A 81 11.94 13.31 1.96
N GLU A 82 10.88 13.09 1.21
CA GLU A 82 9.69 12.37 1.69
C GLU A 82 10.03 10.94 2.14
N LEU A 83 10.84 10.24 1.35
CA LEU A 83 11.30 8.88 1.70
C LEU A 83 12.24 8.90 2.91
N SER A 84 13.23 9.78 2.94
CA SER A 84 14.24 9.82 4.01
C SER A 84 13.68 10.29 5.35
N SER A 85 12.66 11.14 5.33
CA SER A 85 11.93 11.58 6.54
C SER A 85 10.98 10.53 7.11
N GLY A 86 10.64 9.50 6.32
CA GLY A 86 9.64 8.51 6.67
C GLY A 86 8.20 9.01 6.52
N ALA A 87 7.97 10.09 5.76
CA ALA A 87 6.63 10.54 5.41
C ALA A 87 5.93 9.56 4.47
N ILE A 88 6.72 8.85 3.67
CA ILE A 88 6.29 7.71 2.84
C ILE A 88 7.15 6.49 3.14
N ASP A 89 6.57 5.30 3.01
CA ASP A 89 7.28 4.02 3.20
C ASP A 89 8.03 3.58 1.94
N CYS A 90 7.53 3.94 0.77
CA CYS A 90 8.19 3.70 -0.51
C CYS A 90 7.76 4.71 -1.58
N ILE A 91 8.58 4.81 -2.62
CA ILE A 91 8.22 5.45 -3.88
C ILE A 91 7.75 4.35 -4.83
N TRP A 92 6.55 4.47 -5.40
CA TRP A 92 6.03 3.52 -6.37
C TRP A 92 5.41 4.26 -7.54
N ASN A 93 6.16 4.38 -8.64
CA ASN A 93 5.81 5.29 -9.73
C ASN A 93 6.59 5.02 -11.03
N GLY A 94 6.50 3.88 -11.65
CA GLY A 94 7.24 3.63 -12.90
C GLY A 94 8.68 4.16 -12.89
N PHE A 95 9.33 4.14 -11.74
CA PHE A 95 10.59 4.82 -11.47
C PHE A 95 11.77 4.01 -12.02
N THR A 96 12.47 4.56 -12.99
CA THR A 96 13.58 3.88 -13.66
C THR A 96 14.76 3.68 -12.72
N MET A 97 15.17 2.42 -12.54
CA MET A 97 16.30 2.01 -11.71
C MET A 97 17.65 2.33 -12.35
N ASN A 98 17.75 2.19 -13.67
CA ASN A 98 19.01 2.34 -14.42
C ASN A 98 19.72 3.67 -14.14
N GLY A 99 20.98 3.57 -13.70
CA GLY A 99 21.80 4.71 -13.30
C GLY A 99 21.53 5.26 -11.90
N ARG A 100 20.72 4.53 -11.10
CA ARG A 100 20.37 4.88 -9.71
C ARG A 100 20.44 3.68 -8.78
N GLU A 101 21.12 2.63 -9.19
CA GLU A 101 21.15 1.35 -8.51
C GLU A 101 21.62 1.47 -7.06
N ASP A 102 22.60 2.34 -6.81
CA ASP A 102 23.18 2.57 -5.49
C ASP A 102 22.45 3.64 -4.65
N ALA A 103 21.46 4.33 -5.24
CA ALA A 103 20.78 5.44 -4.56
C ALA A 103 19.60 4.99 -3.68
N TYR A 104 19.04 3.82 -3.95
CA TYR A 104 17.85 3.31 -3.27
C TYR A 104 17.96 1.80 -3.04
N THR A 105 17.12 1.28 -2.15
CA THR A 105 16.84 -0.15 -2.07
C THR A 105 15.71 -0.47 -3.04
N TRP A 106 16.00 -1.21 -4.09
CA TRP A 106 15.08 -1.52 -5.16
C TRP A 106 14.41 -2.88 -4.99
N THR A 107 13.20 -3.01 -5.54
CA THR A 107 12.58 -4.30 -5.83
C THR A 107 13.15 -4.86 -7.12
N GLU A 108 12.82 -6.12 -7.46
CA GLU A 108 12.97 -6.58 -8.83
C GLU A 108 12.14 -5.71 -9.78
N PRO A 109 12.61 -5.44 -11.01
CA PRO A 109 11.83 -4.72 -12.00
C PRO A 109 10.52 -5.45 -12.31
N TYR A 110 9.42 -4.72 -12.37
CA TYR A 110 8.09 -5.29 -12.64
C TYR A 110 7.53 -4.86 -14.01
N VAL A 111 8.18 -3.92 -14.69
CA VAL A 111 7.82 -3.45 -16.02
C VAL A 111 9.05 -2.96 -16.76
N ASP A 112 9.11 -3.24 -18.06
CA ASP A 112 10.10 -2.66 -18.95
C ASP A 112 9.71 -1.22 -19.29
N ASN A 113 10.69 -0.32 -19.24
CA ASN A 113 10.52 1.09 -19.58
C ASN A 113 11.58 1.51 -20.59
N SER A 114 11.14 2.09 -21.70
CA SER A 114 12.04 2.64 -22.71
C SER A 114 11.48 3.95 -23.26
N GLN A 115 12.38 4.89 -23.52
CA GLN A 115 12.03 6.12 -24.23
C GLN A 115 12.22 5.92 -25.72
N VAL A 116 11.23 6.33 -26.48
CA VAL A 116 11.22 6.19 -27.94
C VAL A 116 10.86 7.51 -28.61
N PHE A 117 11.34 7.70 -29.83
CA PHE A 117 10.88 8.80 -30.66
C PHE A 117 9.58 8.41 -31.38
N VAL A 118 8.59 9.27 -31.31
CA VAL A 118 7.36 9.13 -32.09
C VAL A 118 7.46 10.07 -33.29
N VAL A 119 7.34 9.48 -34.49
CA VAL A 119 7.36 10.22 -35.76
C VAL A 119 6.09 9.93 -36.55
N ALA A 120 5.72 10.79 -37.49
CA ALA A 120 4.62 10.52 -38.37
C ALA A 120 4.93 9.25 -39.21
N ALA A 121 3.92 8.41 -39.38
CA ALA A 121 4.06 7.26 -40.30
C ALA A 121 4.36 7.78 -41.70
N ALA A 122 5.37 7.20 -42.36
CA ALA A 122 5.62 7.49 -43.75
C ALA A 122 4.40 7.04 -44.55
N SER A 123 3.82 7.95 -45.33
CA SER A 123 2.73 7.65 -46.27
C SER A 123 3.25 6.98 -47.51
#